data_98aa2a6eca10fbb6b92279757eadfbaf
#
_entry.id   98aa2a6eca10fbb6b92279757eadfbaf
#
_cell.length_a   1.000
_cell.length_b   1.000
_cell.length_c   1.000
_cell.angle_alpha   90.00
_cell.angle_beta   90.00
_cell.angle_gamma   90.00
#
_symmetry.space_group_name_H-M   'P 1'
#
loop_
_entity.id
_entity.type
_entity.pdbx_description
1 polymer ?
#
loop_
_entity_poly.entity_id
_entity_poly.type
_entity_poly.pdbx_seq_one_letter_code
_entity_poly.pdbx_strand_id
1 'polypeptide(L)'
;MNSRQAISKKRPWRAGAREAIPLFGGYIPIAISFGLIAIQAGFSAWEAVAISFLIYAGTSQFLFVAMAASGAPLWLVTLMTLLINARHMVYGPNLAPWLPPSRWWPWVMHGLTDQVFALAHTRLPQLPAEQRLGWFAGASLLAWFSWVAGTALGALAGAELTARWPLLGEAMSFALPALFVVLLAPRFTSKIWAATLGATILAAFLLQLNGWTNAAIPLAAACGTLVFYAMRNNKNFKGGFHGH
;
A
#
# COMPACT_ATOMS: atom_id res chain seq x y z
N MET A 1 10.61 35.58 -0.61
CA MET A 1 11.34 34.37 -0.24
C MET A 1 10.76 33.87 1.08
N ASN A 2 10.03 32.76 1.04
CA ASN A 2 9.12 32.35 2.12
C ASN A 2 9.88 31.62 3.25
N SER A 3 9.76 32.11 4.46
CA SER A 3 10.40 31.61 5.70
C SER A 3 10.04 30.16 6.12
N ARG A 4 9.20 29.46 5.37
CA ARG A 4 8.84 28.04 5.60
C ARG A 4 9.81 27.02 4.99
N GLN A 5 10.83 27.44 4.23
CA GLN A 5 11.74 26.53 3.51
C GLN A 5 13.06 26.22 4.24
N ALA A 6 13.35 26.84 5.34
CA ALA A 6 14.54 26.53 6.13
C ALA A 6 14.26 25.34 7.07
N ILE A 7 14.24 24.13 6.52
CA ILE A 7 14.40 22.93 7.34
C ILE A 7 15.74 23.08 8.07
N SER A 8 15.70 22.98 9.39
CA SER A 8 16.91 23.05 10.23
C SER A 8 18.01 22.19 9.62
N LYS A 9 19.11 22.82 9.16
CA LYS A 9 20.28 22.16 8.54
C LYS A 9 20.85 20.98 9.36
N LYS A 10 20.50 20.88 10.65
CA LYS A 10 21.12 19.95 11.59
C LYS A 10 20.50 18.54 11.66
N ARG A 11 19.25 18.33 11.24
CA ARG A 11 18.59 17.00 11.38
C ARG A 11 17.48 16.77 10.34
N PRO A 12 17.81 16.56 9.05
CA PRO A 12 16.81 16.39 8.00
C PRO A 12 15.89 15.16 8.23
N TRP A 13 16.38 14.10 8.87
CA TRP A 13 15.58 12.93 9.21
C TRP A 13 14.39 13.24 10.15
N ARG A 14 14.56 14.19 11.08
CA ARG A 14 13.45 14.63 11.95
C ARG A 14 12.37 15.37 11.18
N ALA A 15 12.76 16.12 10.17
CA ALA A 15 11.80 16.80 9.31
C ALA A 15 11.01 15.78 8.48
N GLY A 16 11.67 14.78 7.89
CA GLY A 16 11.01 13.70 7.18
C GLY A 16 10.06 12.91 8.07
N ALA A 17 10.51 12.51 9.25
CA ALA A 17 9.66 11.83 10.22
C ALA A 17 8.43 12.69 10.59
N ARG A 18 8.61 13.98 10.88
CA ARG A 18 7.49 14.86 11.22
C ARG A 18 6.49 15.03 10.08
N GLU A 19 6.97 15.14 8.85
CA GLU A 19 6.11 15.28 7.67
C GLU A 19 5.37 13.96 7.34
N ALA A 20 5.85 12.81 7.81
CA ALA A 20 5.19 11.51 7.68
C ALA A 20 4.14 11.23 8.77
N ILE A 21 4.04 12.02 9.84
CA ILE A 21 3.05 11.82 10.93
C ILE A 21 1.61 11.69 10.41
N PRO A 22 1.15 12.48 9.43
CA PRO A 22 -0.21 12.32 8.90
C PRO A 22 -0.51 10.93 8.34
N LEU A 23 0.51 10.17 7.92
CA LEU A 23 0.33 8.79 7.43
C LEU A 23 -0.16 7.84 8.53
N PHE A 24 0.07 8.15 9.81
CA PHE A 24 -0.38 7.34 10.94
C PHE A 24 -1.89 7.18 10.99
N GLY A 25 -2.64 8.22 10.59
CA GLY A 25 -4.10 8.16 10.55
C GLY A 25 -4.64 7.03 9.68
N GLY A 26 -3.93 6.70 8.60
CA GLY A 26 -4.25 5.56 7.75
C GLY A 26 -3.53 4.27 8.16
N TYR A 27 -2.25 4.36 8.52
CA TYR A 27 -1.41 3.18 8.76
C TYR A 27 -1.78 2.42 10.02
N ILE A 28 -1.95 3.11 11.15
CA ILE A 28 -2.17 2.45 12.44
C ILE A 28 -3.46 1.60 12.44
N PRO A 29 -4.63 2.11 12.05
CA PRO A 29 -5.85 1.31 12.01
C PRO A 29 -5.72 0.08 11.11
N ILE A 30 -5.11 0.24 9.92
CA ILE A 30 -4.95 -0.85 8.97
C ILE A 30 -3.94 -1.89 9.48
N ALA A 31 -2.85 -1.46 10.08
CA ALA A 31 -1.84 -2.35 10.63
C ALA A 31 -2.38 -3.14 11.84
N ILE A 32 -3.19 -2.51 12.71
CA ILE A 32 -3.90 -3.19 13.80
C ILE A 32 -4.86 -4.23 13.22
N SER A 33 -5.64 -3.86 12.19
CA SER A 33 -6.53 -4.81 11.49
C SER A 33 -5.77 -5.98 10.90
N PHE A 34 -4.60 -5.73 10.29
CA PHE A 34 -3.76 -6.79 9.77
C PHE A 34 -3.30 -7.76 10.87
N GLY A 35 -2.79 -7.23 11.99
CA GLY A 35 -2.38 -8.05 13.13
C GLY A 35 -3.50 -8.94 13.66
N LEU A 36 -4.70 -8.37 13.83
CA LEU A 36 -5.88 -9.11 14.26
C LEU A 36 -6.28 -10.21 13.27
N ILE A 37 -6.36 -9.87 11.97
CA ILE A 37 -6.76 -10.81 10.90
C ILE A 37 -5.73 -11.94 10.77
N ALA A 38 -4.44 -11.64 10.91
CA ALA A 38 -3.40 -12.67 10.87
C ALA A 38 -3.56 -13.68 12.01
N ILE A 39 -3.85 -13.23 13.25
CA ILE A 39 -4.16 -14.12 14.38
C ILE A 39 -5.42 -14.96 14.10
N GLN A 40 -6.49 -14.35 13.60
CA GLN A 40 -7.73 -15.05 13.25
C GLN A 40 -7.51 -16.10 12.14
N ALA A 41 -6.56 -15.86 11.26
CA ALA A 41 -6.16 -16.76 10.18
C ALA A 41 -5.22 -17.91 10.66
N GLY A 42 -4.89 -17.96 11.97
CA GLY A 42 -4.07 -19.00 12.58
C GLY A 42 -2.57 -18.71 12.64
N PHE A 43 -2.13 -17.51 12.25
CA PHE A 43 -0.74 -17.09 12.42
C PHE A 43 -0.47 -16.72 13.88
N SER A 44 0.73 -16.99 14.37
CA SER A 44 1.18 -16.49 15.65
C SER A 44 1.45 -14.98 15.63
N ALA A 45 1.45 -14.34 16.78
CA ALA A 45 1.78 -12.90 16.88
C ALA A 45 3.17 -12.58 16.31
N TRP A 46 4.13 -13.49 16.52
CA TRP A 46 5.47 -13.33 15.96
C TRP A 46 5.49 -13.40 14.43
N GLU A 47 4.77 -14.34 13.82
CA GLU A 47 4.66 -14.46 12.36
C GLU A 47 3.99 -13.22 11.77
N ALA A 48 2.90 -12.72 12.37
CA ALA A 48 2.25 -11.50 11.92
C ALA A 48 3.20 -10.30 11.94
N VAL A 49 3.96 -10.14 13.02
CA VAL A 49 4.96 -9.05 13.15
C VAL A 49 6.11 -9.25 12.16
N ALA A 50 6.61 -10.49 11.98
CA ALA A 50 7.67 -10.79 11.03
C ALA A 50 7.24 -10.50 9.57
N ILE A 51 6.00 -10.83 9.20
CA ILE A 51 5.43 -10.49 7.89
C ILE A 51 5.43 -8.97 7.71
N SER A 52 4.98 -8.21 8.70
CA SER A 52 4.96 -6.74 8.62
C SER A 52 6.36 -6.13 8.59
N PHE A 53 7.30 -6.71 9.30
CA PHE A 53 8.68 -6.26 9.34
C PHE A 53 9.40 -6.49 8.00
N LEU A 54 9.21 -7.68 7.40
CA LEU A 54 9.96 -8.13 6.21
C LEU A 54 9.28 -7.73 4.89
N ILE A 55 7.95 -7.87 4.80
CA ILE A 55 7.22 -7.61 3.55
C ILE A 55 6.83 -6.14 3.45
N TYR A 56 6.34 -5.55 4.52
CA TYR A 56 5.93 -4.13 4.62
C TYR A 56 5.19 -3.61 3.37
N ALA A 57 4.18 -4.33 2.95
CA ALA A 57 3.38 -3.96 1.78
C ALA A 57 1.91 -4.32 2.06
N GLY A 58 1.17 -3.39 2.65
CA GLY A 58 -0.17 -3.59 3.20
C GLY A 58 -1.04 -4.52 2.38
N THR A 59 -1.33 -4.17 1.12
CA THR A 59 -2.17 -4.98 0.23
C THR A 59 -1.70 -6.43 0.08
N SER A 60 -0.39 -6.62 -0.16
CA SER A 60 0.16 -7.94 -0.39
C SER A 60 0.20 -8.78 0.88
N GLN A 61 0.36 -8.17 2.05
CA GLN A 61 0.32 -8.87 3.34
C GLN A 61 -1.07 -9.45 3.62
N PHE A 62 -2.13 -8.67 3.43
CA PHE A 62 -3.50 -9.16 3.58
C PHE A 62 -3.81 -10.29 2.60
N LEU A 63 -3.40 -10.14 1.34
CA LEU A 63 -3.58 -11.20 0.35
C LEU A 63 -2.77 -12.45 0.72
N PHE A 64 -1.52 -12.28 1.15
CA PHE A 64 -0.67 -13.36 1.62
C PHE A 64 -1.36 -14.17 2.73
N VAL A 65 -1.84 -13.51 3.77
CA VAL A 65 -2.53 -14.15 4.89
C VAL A 65 -3.82 -14.84 4.42
N ALA A 66 -4.64 -14.17 3.62
CA ALA A 66 -5.90 -14.73 3.13
C ALA A 66 -5.69 -15.98 2.25
N MET A 67 -4.71 -15.95 1.34
CA MET A 67 -4.38 -17.09 0.48
C MET A 67 -3.76 -18.24 1.27
N ALA A 68 -2.84 -17.95 2.19
CA ALA A 68 -2.23 -18.98 3.04
C ALA A 68 -3.29 -19.66 3.93
N ALA A 69 -4.18 -18.90 4.55
CA ALA A 69 -5.28 -19.43 5.35
C ALA A 69 -6.29 -20.27 4.54
N SER A 70 -6.48 -19.96 3.25
CA SER A 70 -7.33 -20.76 2.35
C SER A 70 -6.66 -22.02 1.83
N GLY A 71 -5.42 -22.32 2.23
CA GLY A 71 -4.67 -23.47 1.75
C GLY A 71 -4.16 -23.35 0.32
N ALA A 72 -4.05 -22.13 -0.21
CA ALA A 72 -3.50 -21.92 -1.55
C ALA A 72 -2.04 -22.42 -1.64
N PRO A 73 -1.62 -23.01 -2.78
CA PRO A 73 -0.26 -23.47 -2.96
C PRO A 73 0.76 -22.32 -2.77
N LEU A 74 1.86 -22.57 -2.06
CA LEU A 74 2.85 -21.55 -1.72
C LEU A 74 3.41 -20.81 -2.95
N TRP A 75 3.61 -21.52 -4.08
CA TRP A 75 4.07 -20.87 -5.30
C TRP A 75 3.10 -19.81 -5.82
N LEU A 76 1.78 -20.07 -5.71
CA LEU A 76 0.74 -19.12 -6.13
C LEU A 76 0.69 -17.92 -5.16
N VAL A 77 0.77 -18.16 -3.85
CA VAL A 77 0.85 -17.09 -2.84
C VAL A 77 2.04 -16.20 -3.10
N THR A 78 3.21 -16.80 -3.34
CA THR A 78 4.45 -16.06 -3.65
C THR A 78 4.31 -15.26 -4.94
N LEU A 79 3.82 -15.88 -6.01
CA LEU A 79 3.63 -15.22 -7.30
C LEU A 79 2.69 -14.02 -7.17
N MET A 80 1.55 -14.17 -6.50
CA MET A 80 0.60 -13.07 -6.31
C MET A 80 1.18 -11.94 -5.47
N THR A 81 1.89 -12.26 -4.40
CA THR A 81 2.58 -11.29 -3.57
C THR A 81 3.61 -10.50 -4.38
N LEU A 82 4.41 -11.18 -5.20
CA LEU A 82 5.40 -10.53 -6.08
C LEU A 82 4.74 -9.65 -7.14
N LEU A 83 3.66 -10.11 -7.78
CA LEU A 83 2.95 -9.33 -8.79
C LEU A 83 2.36 -8.04 -8.22
N ILE A 84 1.74 -8.10 -7.03
CA ILE A 84 1.21 -6.90 -6.37
C ILE A 84 2.34 -5.93 -6.00
N ASN A 85 3.48 -6.46 -5.57
CA ASN A 85 4.63 -5.64 -5.19
C ASN A 85 5.47 -5.17 -6.38
N ALA A 86 5.20 -5.66 -7.61
CA ALA A 86 5.93 -5.21 -8.81
C ALA A 86 5.84 -3.68 -9.04
N ARG A 87 4.83 -3.00 -8.49
CA ARG A 87 4.74 -1.53 -8.49
C ARG A 87 5.98 -0.84 -7.89
N HIS A 88 6.66 -1.46 -6.93
CA HIS A 88 7.88 -0.91 -6.32
C HIS A 88 9.04 -0.81 -7.33
N MET A 89 9.05 -1.63 -8.40
CA MET A 89 10.00 -1.53 -9.50
C MET A 89 9.87 -0.21 -10.27
N VAL A 90 8.71 0.45 -10.19
CA VAL A 90 8.47 1.77 -10.79
C VAL A 90 8.83 2.89 -9.81
N TYR A 91 8.57 2.71 -8.53
CA TYR A 91 8.77 3.77 -7.53
C TYR A 91 10.26 4.12 -7.34
N GLY A 92 11.12 3.11 -7.22
CA GLY A 92 12.56 3.31 -7.05
C GLY A 92 13.20 4.18 -8.14
N PRO A 93 13.08 3.80 -9.44
CA PRO A 93 13.59 4.60 -10.55
C PRO A 93 13.03 6.03 -10.61
N ASN A 94 11.77 6.24 -10.22
CA ASN A 94 11.18 7.57 -10.22
C ASN A 94 11.72 8.48 -9.09
N LEU A 95 12.19 7.91 -7.98
CA LEU A 95 12.82 8.68 -6.90
C LEU A 95 14.34 8.80 -7.05
N ALA A 96 14.96 7.88 -7.79
CA ALA A 96 16.42 7.83 -7.98
C ALA A 96 17.04 9.17 -8.42
N PRO A 97 16.47 9.97 -9.34
CA PRO A 97 17.06 11.26 -9.75
C PRO A 97 17.16 12.28 -8.60
N TRP A 98 16.34 12.11 -7.55
CA TRP A 98 16.28 13.04 -6.43
C TRP A 98 17.15 12.63 -5.25
N LEU A 99 17.57 11.36 -5.19
CA LEU A 99 18.33 10.80 -4.08
C LEU A 99 19.79 10.60 -4.44
N PRO A 100 20.75 11.06 -3.59
CA PRO A 100 22.16 10.84 -3.85
C PRO A 100 22.51 9.36 -3.78
N PRO A 101 23.49 8.86 -4.54
CA PRO A 101 23.99 7.50 -4.41
C PRO A 101 24.37 7.19 -2.96
N SER A 102 23.92 6.06 -2.44
CA SER A 102 24.18 5.66 -1.06
C SER A 102 24.14 4.15 -0.87
N ARG A 103 25.04 3.60 -0.06
CA ARG A 103 25.03 2.20 0.37
C ARG A 103 23.78 1.84 1.22
N TRP A 104 23.09 2.84 1.74
CA TRP A 104 21.90 2.67 2.55
C TRP A 104 20.61 2.53 1.74
N TRP A 105 20.67 2.64 0.42
CA TRP A 105 19.50 2.54 -0.46
C TRP A 105 18.61 1.31 -0.20
N PRO A 106 19.14 0.07 -0.09
CA PRO A 106 18.29 -1.10 0.13
C PRO A 106 17.45 -0.97 1.41
N TRP A 107 18.04 -0.46 2.47
CA TRP A 107 17.38 -0.28 3.76
C TRP A 107 16.35 0.85 3.75
N VAL A 108 16.68 1.94 3.10
CA VAL A 108 15.79 3.11 3.05
C VAL A 108 14.64 2.88 2.09
N MET A 109 14.88 2.15 0.98
CA MET A 109 13.85 1.77 0.02
C MET A 109 12.91 0.68 0.56
N HIS A 110 13.33 -0.12 1.54
CA HIS A 110 12.43 -1.05 2.23
C HIS A 110 11.23 -0.32 2.87
N GLY A 111 11.43 0.90 3.37
CA GLY A 111 10.34 1.73 3.89
C GLY A 111 9.46 2.42 2.84
N LEU A 112 9.60 2.08 1.57
CA LEU A 112 8.86 2.71 0.48
C LEU A 112 7.49 2.03 0.29
N THR A 113 6.43 2.82 0.46
CA THR A 113 5.05 2.45 0.17
C THR A 113 4.44 3.46 -0.79
N ASP A 114 3.20 3.24 -1.23
CA ASP A 114 2.47 4.16 -2.10
C ASP A 114 2.40 5.58 -1.50
N GLN A 115 2.11 5.67 -0.21
CA GLN A 115 1.95 6.94 0.50
C GLN A 115 3.30 7.63 0.72
N VAL A 116 4.33 6.86 1.12
CA VAL A 116 5.70 7.39 1.27
C VAL A 116 6.24 7.83 -0.09
N PHE A 117 5.94 7.08 -1.17
CA PHE A 117 6.28 7.48 -2.54
C PHE A 117 5.62 8.81 -2.92
N ALA A 118 4.31 8.94 -2.72
CA ALA A 118 3.57 10.16 -3.05
C ALA A 118 4.12 11.38 -2.29
N LEU A 119 4.38 11.21 -0.99
CA LEU A 119 4.97 12.25 -0.15
C LEU A 119 6.39 12.63 -0.64
N ALA A 120 7.24 11.61 -0.89
CA ALA A 120 8.62 11.82 -1.33
C ALA A 120 8.70 12.45 -2.73
N HIS A 121 7.88 11.98 -3.68
CA HIS A 121 7.83 12.51 -5.04
C HIS A 121 7.48 13.99 -5.06
N THR A 122 6.61 14.43 -4.16
CA THR A 122 6.23 15.85 -4.04
C THR A 122 7.30 16.66 -3.31
N ARG A 123 7.95 16.08 -2.30
CA ARG A 123 8.78 16.84 -1.38
C ARG A 123 10.26 16.88 -1.76
N LEU A 124 10.83 15.77 -2.24
CA LEU A 124 12.27 15.68 -2.57
C LEU A 124 12.75 16.75 -3.57
N PRO A 125 12.00 17.09 -4.66
CA PRO A 125 12.42 18.14 -5.57
C PRO A 125 12.61 19.52 -4.90
N GLN A 126 11.88 19.78 -3.82
CA GLN A 126 11.87 21.06 -3.10
C GLN A 126 13.00 21.17 -2.06
N LEU A 127 13.68 20.06 -1.76
CA LEU A 127 14.73 20.01 -0.75
C LEU A 127 16.13 20.17 -1.35
N PRO A 128 17.06 20.81 -0.62
CA PRO A 128 18.49 20.77 -0.96
C PRO A 128 18.99 19.34 -1.05
N ALA A 129 19.87 19.04 -2.02
CA ALA A 129 20.34 17.69 -2.32
C ALA A 129 20.91 16.96 -1.09
N GLU A 130 21.67 17.68 -0.24
CA GLU A 130 22.29 17.16 0.97
C GLU A 130 21.28 16.75 2.07
N GLN A 131 20.03 17.19 1.99
CA GLN A 131 18.99 16.89 2.97
C GLN A 131 18.08 15.75 2.53
N ARG A 132 18.03 15.43 1.25
CA ARG A 132 17.04 14.52 0.63
C ARG A 132 17.08 13.12 1.21
N LEU A 133 18.27 12.52 1.29
CA LEU A 133 18.42 11.16 1.81
C LEU A 133 18.02 11.08 3.28
N GLY A 134 18.48 12.03 4.10
CA GLY A 134 18.14 12.07 5.52
C GLY A 134 16.64 12.28 5.73
N TRP A 135 16.03 13.17 4.97
CA TRP A 135 14.59 13.40 5.03
C TRP A 135 13.80 12.14 4.64
N PHE A 136 14.17 11.51 3.52
CA PHE A 136 13.52 10.30 3.03
C PHE A 136 13.67 9.14 4.03
N ALA A 137 14.86 8.93 4.60
CA ALA A 137 15.10 7.93 5.63
C ALA A 137 14.20 8.16 6.86
N GLY A 138 14.07 9.40 7.31
CA GLY A 138 13.21 9.74 8.45
C GLY A 138 11.73 9.45 8.18
N ALA A 139 11.23 9.81 7.00
CA ALA A 139 9.85 9.55 6.58
C ALA A 139 9.57 8.04 6.45
N SER A 140 10.45 7.31 5.76
CA SER A 140 10.34 5.88 5.52
C SER A 140 10.41 5.06 6.81
N LEU A 141 11.40 5.32 7.67
CA LEU A 141 11.58 4.58 8.91
C LEU A 141 10.43 4.80 9.89
N LEU A 142 9.93 6.04 9.99
CA LEU A 142 8.79 6.32 10.86
C LEU A 142 7.52 5.63 10.37
N ALA A 143 7.26 5.68 9.07
CA ALA A 143 6.12 5.02 8.45
C ALA A 143 6.19 3.49 8.65
N TRP A 144 7.35 2.89 8.40
CA TRP A 144 7.60 1.47 8.63
C TRP A 144 7.42 1.07 10.10
N PHE A 145 8.01 1.83 11.02
CA PHE A 145 7.87 1.56 12.46
C PHE A 145 6.41 1.64 12.92
N SER A 146 5.65 2.63 12.45
CA SER A 146 4.24 2.76 12.80
C SER A 146 3.40 1.57 12.33
N TRP A 147 3.72 1.02 11.17
CA TRP A 147 3.06 -0.18 10.65
C TRP A 147 3.37 -1.43 11.45
N VAL A 148 4.66 -1.67 11.73
CA VAL A 148 5.10 -2.83 12.54
C VAL A 148 4.52 -2.76 13.95
N ALA A 149 4.57 -1.58 14.58
CA ALA A 149 4.00 -1.36 15.91
C ALA A 149 2.47 -1.56 15.91
N GLY A 150 1.77 -1.03 14.91
CA GLY A 150 0.33 -1.25 14.75
C GLY A 150 -0.02 -2.74 14.59
N THR A 151 0.74 -3.48 13.77
CA THR A 151 0.58 -4.93 13.64
C THR A 151 0.79 -5.64 14.97
N ALA A 152 1.84 -5.29 15.71
CA ALA A 152 2.10 -5.89 17.01
C ALA A 152 0.95 -5.64 17.99
N LEU A 153 0.43 -4.41 18.03
CA LEU A 153 -0.74 -4.08 18.84
C LEU A 153 -1.96 -4.91 18.45
N GLY A 154 -2.26 -5.04 17.15
CA GLY A 154 -3.37 -5.85 16.66
C GLY A 154 -3.21 -7.33 16.96
N ALA A 155 -2.01 -7.86 16.81
CA ALA A 155 -1.71 -9.28 17.08
C ALA A 155 -1.76 -9.62 18.55
N LEU A 156 -1.34 -8.73 19.44
CA LEU A 156 -1.22 -9.00 20.89
C LEU A 156 -2.48 -8.60 21.67
N ALA A 157 -3.14 -7.50 21.28
CA ALA A 157 -4.26 -6.95 22.03
C ALA A 157 -5.58 -6.94 21.26
N GLY A 158 -5.56 -7.29 19.98
CA GLY A 158 -6.73 -7.18 19.10
C GLY A 158 -7.91 -8.03 19.55
N ALA A 159 -7.66 -9.25 20.02
CA ALA A 159 -8.72 -10.15 20.49
C ALA A 159 -9.42 -9.59 21.74
N GLU A 160 -8.68 -9.06 22.71
CA GLU A 160 -9.26 -8.44 23.91
C GLU A 160 -9.99 -7.13 23.56
N LEU A 161 -9.42 -6.34 22.66
CA LEU A 161 -9.99 -5.08 22.22
C LEU A 161 -11.34 -5.29 21.51
N THR A 162 -11.40 -6.28 20.63
CA THR A 162 -12.65 -6.62 19.91
C THR A 162 -13.69 -7.30 20.79
N ALA A 163 -13.27 -8.04 21.81
CA ALA A 163 -14.18 -8.61 22.79
C ALA A 163 -14.85 -7.53 23.66
N ARG A 164 -14.10 -6.49 24.03
CA ARG A 164 -14.65 -5.34 24.79
C ARG A 164 -15.50 -4.41 23.90
N TRP A 165 -15.12 -4.28 22.65
CA TRP A 165 -15.70 -3.31 21.73
C TRP A 165 -15.98 -3.97 20.36
N PRO A 166 -17.04 -4.79 20.24
CA PRO A 166 -17.33 -5.57 19.03
C PRO A 166 -17.43 -4.71 17.77
N LEU A 167 -18.05 -3.53 17.87
CA LEU A 167 -18.16 -2.57 16.76
C LEU A 167 -16.77 -2.14 16.22
N LEU A 168 -15.76 -2.04 17.09
CA LEU A 168 -14.39 -1.73 16.67
C LEU A 168 -13.82 -2.87 15.82
N GLY A 169 -14.06 -4.12 16.21
CA GLY A 169 -13.63 -5.30 15.44
C GLY A 169 -14.24 -5.34 14.04
N GLU A 170 -15.53 -5.08 13.94
CA GLU A 170 -16.23 -4.97 12.66
C GLU A 170 -15.67 -3.82 11.82
N ALA A 171 -15.55 -2.62 12.39
CA ALA A 171 -14.99 -1.46 11.71
C ALA A 171 -13.55 -1.70 11.20
N MET A 172 -12.72 -2.37 12.00
CA MET A 172 -11.35 -2.72 11.61
C MET A 172 -11.30 -3.69 10.44
N SER A 173 -12.22 -4.65 10.35
CA SER A 173 -12.33 -5.58 9.23
C SER A 173 -12.64 -4.87 7.91
N PHE A 174 -13.31 -3.72 7.97
CA PHE A 174 -13.60 -2.87 6.80
C PHE A 174 -12.51 -1.83 6.50
N ALA A 175 -11.51 -1.66 7.36
CA ALA A 175 -10.49 -0.62 7.19
C ALA A 175 -9.73 -0.75 5.86
N LEU A 176 -9.34 -1.97 5.47
CA LEU A 176 -8.65 -2.21 4.21
C LEU A 176 -9.55 -2.02 2.99
N PRO A 177 -10.76 -2.63 2.90
CA PRO A 177 -11.71 -2.33 1.83
C PRO A 177 -12.01 -0.83 1.71
N ALA A 178 -12.21 -0.13 2.83
CA ALA A 178 -12.47 1.31 2.85
C ALA A 178 -11.29 2.10 2.28
N LEU A 179 -10.05 1.75 2.65
CA LEU A 179 -8.85 2.37 2.09
C LEU A 179 -8.80 2.22 0.57
N PHE A 180 -9.09 1.00 0.05
CA PHE A 180 -9.11 0.79 -1.40
C PHE A 180 -10.17 1.61 -2.09
N VAL A 181 -11.36 1.71 -1.53
CA VAL A 181 -12.43 2.55 -2.08
C VAL A 181 -11.97 4.01 -2.13
N VAL A 182 -11.37 4.53 -1.06
CA VAL A 182 -10.86 5.91 -1.01
C VAL A 182 -9.76 6.14 -2.05
N LEU A 183 -8.84 5.20 -2.23
CA LEU A 183 -7.77 5.29 -3.22
C LEU A 183 -8.27 5.19 -4.66
N LEU A 184 -9.34 4.43 -4.90
CA LEU A 184 -9.94 4.25 -6.21
C LEU A 184 -10.95 5.34 -6.56
N ALA A 185 -11.61 5.95 -5.56
CA ALA A 185 -12.67 6.93 -5.77
C ALA A 185 -12.33 8.03 -6.78
N PRO A 186 -11.13 8.66 -6.77
CA PRO A 186 -10.75 9.66 -7.77
C PRO A 186 -10.67 9.11 -9.20
N ARG A 187 -10.50 7.81 -9.37
CA ARG A 187 -10.40 7.16 -10.69
C ARG A 187 -11.76 6.96 -11.34
N PHE A 188 -12.84 6.88 -10.57
CA PHE A 188 -14.20 6.73 -11.11
C PHE A 188 -14.71 7.95 -11.89
N THR A 189 -14.05 9.09 -11.80
CA THR A 189 -14.37 10.28 -12.60
C THR A 189 -14.05 10.10 -14.09
N SER A 190 -13.14 9.19 -14.44
CA SER A 190 -12.78 8.85 -15.80
C SER A 190 -13.61 7.67 -16.33
N LYS A 191 -14.28 7.85 -17.49
CA LYS A 191 -15.06 6.78 -18.14
C LYS A 191 -14.25 5.50 -18.40
N ILE A 192 -12.97 5.65 -18.76
CA ILE A 192 -12.06 4.52 -19.00
C ILE A 192 -11.82 3.76 -17.70
N TRP A 193 -11.52 4.46 -16.62
CA TRP A 193 -11.29 3.84 -15.33
C TRP A 193 -12.56 3.23 -14.73
N ALA A 194 -13.70 3.90 -14.86
CA ALA A 194 -14.98 3.37 -14.42
C ALA A 194 -15.35 2.06 -15.14
N ALA A 195 -15.19 2.01 -16.45
CA ALA A 195 -15.41 0.80 -17.25
C ALA A 195 -14.41 -0.31 -16.90
N THR A 196 -13.14 0.03 -16.72
CA THR A 196 -12.09 -0.92 -16.31
C THR A 196 -12.41 -1.54 -14.97
N LEU A 197 -12.72 -0.71 -13.96
CA LEU A 197 -13.05 -1.19 -12.63
C LEU A 197 -14.35 -2.01 -12.63
N GLY A 198 -15.37 -1.55 -13.35
CA GLY A 198 -16.62 -2.29 -13.52
C GLY A 198 -16.42 -3.67 -14.13
N ALA A 199 -15.63 -3.76 -15.21
CA ALA A 199 -15.30 -5.03 -15.85
C ALA A 199 -14.48 -5.94 -14.93
N THR A 200 -13.53 -5.39 -14.18
CA THR A 200 -12.72 -6.16 -13.20
C THR A 200 -13.59 -6.73 -12.09
N ILE A 201 -14.47 -5.90 -11.51
CA ILE A 201 -15.39 -6.32 -10.44
C ILE A 201 -16.34 -7.42 -10.96
N LEU A 202 -16.94 -7.21 -12.12
CA LEU A 202 -17.84 -8.19 -12.73
C LEU A 202 -17.12 -9.52 -13.02
N ALA A 203 -15.92 -9.46 -13.60
CA ALA A 203 -15.13 -10.65 -13.87
C ALA A 203 -14.77 -11.39 -12.57
N ALA A 204 -14.32 -10.68 -11.53
CA ALA A 204 -14.03 -11.27 -10.22
C ALA A 204 -15.27 -11.97 -9.63
N PHE A 205 -16.42 -11.32 -9.68
CA PHE A 205 -17.67 -11.83 -9.16
C PHE A 205 -18.12 -13.12 -9.91
N LEU A 206 -18.09 -13.10 -11.25
CA LEU A 206 -18.44 -14.23 -12.05
C LEU A 206 -17.50 -15.45 -11.84
N LEU A 207 -16.20 -15.19 -11.73
CA LEU A 207 -15.21 -16.23 -11.44
C LEU A 207 -15.42 -16.84 -10.05
N GLN A 208 -15.73 -15.99 -9.05
CA GLN A 208 -16.06 -16.44 -7.69
C GLN A 208 -17.30 -17.33 -7.67
N LEU A 209 -18.38 -16.94 -8.36
CA LEU A 209 -19.60 -17.75 -8.46
C LEU A 209 -19.37 -19.12 -9.12
N ASN A 210 -18.40 -19.22 -10.02
CA ASN A 210 -18.03 -20.47 -10.67
C ASN A 210 -16.98 -21.29 -9.88
N GLY A 211 -16.66 -20.92 -8.64
CA GLY A 211 -15.74 -21.65 -7.78
C GLY A 211 -14.25 -21.43 -8.07
N TRP A 212 -13.89 -20.51 -8.96
CA TRP A 212 -12.51 -20.21 -9.32
C TRP A 212 -11.85 -19.23 -8.35
N THR A 213 -12.05 -19.44 -7.04
CA THR A 213 -11.68 -18.50 -5.98
C THR A 213 -10.21 -18.05 -6.05
N ASN A 214 -9.28 -18.98 -6.24
CA ASN A 214 -7.84 -18.68 -6.28
C ASN A 214 -7.41 -17.98 -7.57
N ALA A 215 -8.13 -18.19 -8.67
CA ALA A 215 -7.84 -17.60 -9.97
C ALA A 215 -8.63 -16.30 -10.22
N ALA A 216 -9.64 -16.00 -9.42
CA ALA A 216 -10.53 -14.87 -9.61
C ALA A 216 -9.77 -13.54 -9.65
N ILE A 217 -8.85 -13.30 -8.70
CA ILE A 217 -8.10 -12.05 -8.62
C ILE A 217 -7.18 -11.84 -9.83
N PRO A 218 -6.29 -12.76 -10.19
CA PRO A 218 -5.39 -12.56 -11.34
C PRO A 218 -6.13 -12.48 -12.67
N LEU A 219 -7.16 -13.31 -12.88
CA LEU A 219 -7.92 -13.29 -14.12
C LEU A 219 -8.79 -12.03 -14.24
N ALA A 220 -9.40 -11.57 -13.16
CA ALA A 220 -10.13 -10.30 -13.16
C ALA A 220 -9.20 -9.10 -13.40
N ALA A 221 -8.01 -9.11 -12.83
CA ALA A 221 -7.00 -8.06 -13.08
C ALA A 221 -6.55 -8.08 -14.55
N ALA A 222 -6.34 -9.25 -15.15
CA ALA A 222 -6.02 -9.39 -16.57
C ALA A 222 -7.17 -8.87 -17.46
N CYS A 223 -8.41 -9.21 -17.13
CA CYS A 223 -9.61 -8.70 -17.82
C CYS A 223 -9.67 -7.16 -17.77
N GLY A 224 -9.53 -6.57 -16.58
CA GLY A 224 -9.51 -5.11 -16.44
C GLY A 224 -8.39 -4.45 -17.23
N THR A 225 -7.19 -5.05 -17.24
CA THR A 225 -6.05 -4.55 -18.03
C THR A 225 -6.36 -4.56 -19.53
N LEU A 226 -6.96 -5.63 -20.02
CA LEU A 226 -7.37 -5.72 -21.44
C LEU A 226 -8.43 -4.67 -21.78
N VAL A 227 -9.43 -4.48 -20.93
CA VAL A 227 -10.46 -3.44 -21.12
C VAL A 227 -9.82 -2.06 -21.13
N PHE A 228 -8.93 -1.76 -20.19
CA PHE A 228 -8.22 -0.48 -20.16
C PHE A 228 -7.43 -0.24 -21.44
N TYR A 229 -6.67 -1.24 -21.89
CA TYR A 229 -5.87 -1.14 -23.10
C TYR A 229 -6.73 -0.95 -24.35
N ALA A 230 -7.81 -1.73 -24.48
CA ALA A 230 -8.74 -1.62 -25.60
C ALA A 230 -9.41 -0.24 -25.67
N MET A 231 -9.88 0.28 -24.53
CA MET A 231 -10.52 1.59 -24.46
C MET A 231 -9.53 2.73 -24.71
N ARG A 232 -8.31 2.64 -24.19
CA ARG A 232 -7.25 3.63 -24.40
C ARG A 232 -6.82 3.70 -25.85
N ASN A 233 -6.83 2.58 -26.57
CA ASN A 233 -6.40 2.51 -27.97
C ASN A 233 -7.53 2.91 -28.95
N ASN A 234 -8.77 2.96 -28.51
CA ASN A 234 -9.91 3.38 -29.31
C ASN A 234 -9.88 4.92 -29.49
N LYS A 235 -9.78 5.37 -30.77
CA LYS A 235 -9.65 6.79 -31.12
C LYS A 235 -10.81 7.66 -30.61
N ASN A 236 -12.00 7.07 -30.40
CA ASN A 236 -13.19 7.77 -29.91
C ASN A 236 -13.09 8.18 -28.44
N PHE A 237 -12.13 7.63 -27.64
CA PHE A 237 -11.91 7.95 -26.25
C PHE A 237 -10.73 8.91 -26.00
N LYS A 238 -9.96 9.28 -27.03
CA LYS A 238 -8.80 10.18 -26.91
C LYS A 238 -9.15 11.64 -26.59
N GLY A 239 -10.43 12.03 -26.66
CA GLY A 239 -10.87 13.41 -26.39
C GLY A 239 -10.95 13.84 -24.94
N GLY A 240 -10.66 12.97 -23.97
CA GLY A 240 -10.83 13.26 -22.54
C GLY A 240 -9.54 13.48 -21.74
N PHE A 241 -8.38 13.56 -22.37
CA PHE A 241 -7.07 13.62 -21.67
C PHE A 241 -6.42 15.02 -21.64
N HIS A 242 -7.18 16.08 -21.94
CA HIS A 242 -6.72 17.46 -21.73
C HIS A 242 -7.51 18.06 -20.56
N GLY A 243 -6.90 18.06 -19.38
CA GLY A 243 -7.44 18.77 -18.21
C GLY A 243 -6.87 18.25 -16.90
N HIS A 244 -5.89 18.99 -16.42
CA HIS A 244 -5.30 19.09 -15.06
C HIS A 244 -4.25 18.08 -14.70
#